data_cb19ce79b8e67ab4d4da09ccd3efe995
#
_entry.id   cb19ce79b8e67ab4d4da09ccd3efe995
#
_cell.length_a   1.000
_cell.length_b   1.000
_cell.length_c   1.000
_cell.angle_alpha   90.00
_cell.angle_beta   90.00
_cell.angle_gamma   90.00
#
_symmetry.space_group_name_H-M   'P 1'
#
loop_
_entity.id
_entity.type
_entity.pdbx_description
1 polymer ?
#
loop_
_entity_poly.entity_id
_entity_poly.type
_entity_poly.pdbx_seq_one_letter_code
_entity_poly.pdbx_strand_id
1 'polypeptide(L)'
;MTAPEGPIVFIVDDDPSMRPAMESLIRSIGLRVKSFASAHDFLGYARPDAPACLVLDVRLPGLSGLDLQHELASAGNAIPIIFITGHGDIPMSVQAMKSGAIDFLPKPFRD
;
A
#
# COMPACT_ATOMS: atom_id res chain seq x y z
N MET A 1 -17.13 7.56 24.82
CA MET A 1 -15.93 7.83 24.09
C MET A 1 -15.45 6.62 23.31
N THR A 2 -15.17 6.81 22.08
CA THR A 2 -14.66 5.70 21.29
C THR A 2 -13.21 5.41 21.65
N ALA A 3 -12.85 4.16 21.56
CA ALA A 3 -11.46 3.78 21.71
C ALA A 3 -10.61 4.48 20.67
N PRO A 4 -9.35 4.79 20.99
CA PRO A 4 -8.45 5.33 19.99
C PRO A 4 -8.39 4.42 18.79
N GLU A 5 -8.26 5.00 17.62
CA GLU A 5 -8.13 4.23 16.42
C GLU A 5 -6.84 3.43 16.48
N GLY A 6 -6.94 2.13 16.33
CA GLY A 6 -5.75 1.30 16.27
C GLY A 6 -5.01 1.47 14.96
N PRO A 7 -3.86 0.81 14.82
CA PRO A 7 -3.12 0.86 13.56
C PRO A 7 -3.97 0.35 12.39
N ILE A 8 -3.77 0.94 11.23
CA ILE A 8 -4.49 0.56 10.04
C ILE A 8 -3.51 0.33 8.89
N VAL A 9 -3.81 -0.69 8.08
CA VAL A 9 -3.05 -0.99 6.87
C VAL A 9 -3.88 -0.56 5.67
N PHE A 10 -3.33 0.30 4.84
CA PHE A 10 -3.95 0.66 3.58
C PHE A 10 -3.35 -0.19 2.48
N ILE A 11 -4.18 -0.62 1.54
CA ILE A 11 -3.75 -1.43 0.40
C ILE A 11 -4.17 -0.72 -0.86
N VAL A 12 -3.25 -0.57 -1.80
CA VAL A 12 -3.59 -0.06 -3.14
C VAL A 12 -3.15 -1.11 -4.15
N ASP A 13 -4.12 -1.76 -4.78
CA ASP A 13 -3.87 -2.83 -5.75
C ASP A 13 -5.09 -2.91 -6.65
N ASP A 14 -4.87 -2.89 -7.96
CA ASP A 14 -5.97 -2.93 -8.93
C ASP A 14 -6.53 -4.33 -9.14
N ASP A 15 -5.89 -5.36 -8.62
CA ASP A 15 -6.32 -6.74 -8.79
C ASP A 15 -7.50 -7.04 -7.85
N PRO A 16 -8.70 -7.31 -8.40
CA PRO A 16 -9.85 -7.53 -7.54
C PRO A 16 -9.81 -8.84 -6.75
N SER A 17 -8.91 -9.76 -7.10
CA SER A 17 -8.76 -10.98 -6.31
C SER A 17 -7.73 -10.82 -5.20
N MET A 18 -6.76 -9.94 -5.38
CA MET A 18 -5.73 -9.73 -4.37
C MET A 18 -6.24 -8.93 -3.17
N ARG A 19 -7.08 -7.92 -3.42
CA ARG A 19 -7.53 -7.08 -2.33
C ARG A 19 -8.24 -7.85 -1.23
N PRO A 20 -9.26 -8.69 -1.54
CA PRO A 20 -9.94 -9.43 -0.49
C PRO A 20 -9.02 -10.41 0.24
N ALA A 21 -8.11 -11.04 -0.48
CA ALA A 21 -7.18 -12.00 0.12
C ALA A 21 -6.26 -11.30 1.12
N MET A 22 -5.72 -10.15 0.76
CA MET A 22 -4.86 -9.40 1.66
C MET A 22 -5.64 -8.82 2.83
N GLU A 23 -6.84 -8.34 2.60
CA GLU A 23 -7.68 -7.85 3.68
C GLU A 23 -7.95 -8.94 4.71
N SER A 24 -8.29 -10.13 4.24
CA SER A 24 -8.56 -11.23 5.12
C SER A 24 -7.35 -11.60 5.97
N LEU A 25 -6.19 -11.65 5.33
CA LEU A 25 -4.95 -11.97 6.03
C LEU A 25 -4.63 -10.92 7.10
N ILE A 26 -4.76 -9.65 6.77
CA ILE A 26 -4.42 -8.58 7.70
C ILE A 26 -5.41 -8.53 8.86
N ARG A 27 -6.69 -8.74 8.59
CA ARG A 27 -7.68 -8.81 9.66
C ARG A 27 -7.43 -9.98 10.59
N SER A 28 -6.92 -11.09 10.05
CA SER A 28 -6.70 -12.28 10.88
C SER A 28 -5.63 -12.06 11.94
N ILE A 29 -4.75 -11.09 11.77
CA ILE A 29 -3.75 -10.76 12.79
C ILE A 29 -4.16 -9.56 13.64
N GLY A 30 -5.42 -9.13 13.54
CA GLY A 30 -5.98 -8.14 14.46
C GLY A 30 -5.81 -6.70 14.01
N LEU A 31 -5.40 -6.45 12.78
CA LEU A 31 -5.22 -5.09 12.29
C LEU A 31 -6.42 -4.64 11.46
N ARG A 32 -6.68 -3.35 11.50
CA ARG A 32 -7.68 -2.76 10.60
C ARG A 32 -7.06 -2.66 9.21
N VAL A 33 -7.91 -2.73 8.20
CA VAL A 33 -7.44 -2.67 6.81
C VAL A 33 -8.47 -1.93 5.96
N LYS A 34 -7.98 -1.19 4.99
CA LYS A 34 -8.84 -0.60 3.95
C LYS A 34 -8.10 -0.67 2.64
N SER A 35 -8.78 -1.13 1.60
CA SER A 35 -8.14 -1.30 0.31
C SER A 35 -8.77 -0.38 -0.74
N PHE A 36 -7.98 -0.08 -1.75
CA PHE A 36 -8.35 0.81 -2.85
C PHE A 36 -7.91 0.18 -4.16
N ALA A 37 -8.68 0.40 -5.20
CA ALA A 37 -8.38 -0.14 -6.52
C ALA A 37 -7.37 0.71 -7.28
N SER A 38 -7.15 1.95 -6.85
CA SER A 38 -6.26 2.85 -7.56
C SER A 38 -5.58 3.80 -6.59
N ALA A 39 -4.45 4.34 -7.01
CA ALA A 39 -3.76 5.38 -6.26
C ALA A 39 -4.64 6.62 -6.11
N HIS A 40 -5.40 6.93 -7.14
CA HIS A 40 -6.29 8.10 -7.14
C HIS A 40 -7.32 8.01 -6.03
N ASP A 41 -7.94 6.83 -5.87
CA ASP A 41 -8.92 6.61 -4.81
C ASP A 41 -8.28 6.76 -3.43
N PHE A 42 -7.07 6.26 -3.28
CA PHE A 42 -6.36 6.39 -2.00
C PHE A 42 -6.07 7.86 -1.68
N LEU A 43 -5.61 8.62 -2.66
CA LEU A 43 -5.28 10.02 -2.43
C LEU A 43 -6.51 10.85 -2.07
N GLY A 44 -7.67 10.46 -2.58
CA GLY A 44 -8.92 11.16 -2.28
C GLY A 44 -9.54 10.78 -0.95
N TYR A 45 -9.00 9.80 -0.26
CA TYR A 45 -9.57 9.31 0.99
C TYR A 45 -9.05 10.13 2.17
N ALA A 46 -9.93 10.60 3.02
CA ALA A 46 -9.54 11.34 4.22
C ALA A 46 -9.10 10.34 5.29
N ARG A 47 -7.81 10.18 5.45
CA ARG A 47 -7.26 9.18 6.34
C ARG A 47 -7.42 9.58 7.80
N PRO A 48 -7.73 8.61 8.68
CA PRO A 48 -7.80 8.90 10.10
C PRO A 48 -6.42 9.22 10.67
N ASP A 49 -6.40 9.93 11.78
CA ASP A 49 -5.16 10.23 12.48
C ASP A 49 -4.79 9.03 13.35
N ALA A 50 -4.16 8.05 12.73
CA ALA A 50 -3.79 6.80 13.36
C ALA A 50 -2.50 6.28 12.74
N PRO A 51 -1.75 5.46 13.48
CA PRO A 51 -0.57 4.83 12.87
C PRO A 51 -1.01 4.01 11.67
N ALA A 52 -0.27 4.13 10.58
CA ALA A 52 -0.65 3.49 9.34
C ALA A 52 0.56 3.07 8.53
N CYS A 53 0.36 2.06 7.68
CA CYS A 53 1.32 1.74 6.64
C CYS A 53 0.55 1.49 5.35
N LEU A 54 1.26 1.55 4.25
CA LEU A 54 0.69 1.41 2.92
C LEU A 54 1.33 0.23 2.21
N VAL A 55 0.50 -0.73 1.81
CA VAL A 55 0.93 -1.83 0.96
C VAL A 55 0.52 -1.46 -0.46
N LEU A 56 1.49 -1.32 -1.33
CA LEU A 56 1.29 -0.64 -2.60
C LEU A 56 1.81 -1.49 -3.75
N ASP A 57 0.96 -1.74 -4.73
CA ASP A 57 1.37 -2.41 -5.95
C ASP A 57 2.25 -1.46 -6.74
N VAL A 58 3.41 -1.94 -7.18
CA VAL A 58 4.33 -1.15 -7.99
C VAL A 58 3.69 -0.76 -9.31
N ARG A 59 2.92 -1.67 -9.91
CA ARG A 59 2.28 -1.42 -11.20
C ARG A 59 0.80 -1.18 -11.02
N LEU A 60 0.39 0.02 -11.30
CA LEU A 60 -1.02 0.42 -11.25
C LEU A 60 -1.35 1.16 -12.55
N PRO A 61 -2.57 1.00 -13.07
CA PRO A 61 -2.97 1.79 -14.22
C PRO A 61 -3.05 3.27 -13.85
N GLY A 62 -2.66 4.12 -14.76
CA GLY A 62 -2.64 5.56 -14.51
C GLY A 62 -1.44 5.94 -13.66
N LEU A 63 -1.70 6.34 -12.43
CA LEU A 63 -0.63 6.70 -11.51
C LEU A 63 -0.02 5.44 -10.93
N SER A 64 1.26 5.20 -11.23
CA SER A 64 1.95 3.99 -10.77
C SER A 64 2.26 4.06 -9.28
N GLY A 65 2.65 2.90 -8.70
CA GLY A 65 3.04 2.87 -7.31
C GLY A 65 4.22 3.77 -7.00
N LEU A 66 5.20 3.84 -7.90
CA LEU A 66 6.33 4.75 -7.70
C LEU A 66 5.91 6.20 -7.77
N ASP A 67 4.98 6.52 -8.67
CA ASP A 67 4.45 7.89 -8.75
C ASP A 67 3.72 8.26 -7.47
N LEU A 68 2.95 7.34 -6.91
CA LEU A 68 2.25 7.59 -5.66
C LEU A 68 3.24 7.80 -4.52
N GLN A 69 4.32 7.02 -4.49
CA GLN A 69 5.37 7.21 -3.49
C GLN A 69 5.95 8.63 -3.55
N HIS A 70 6.23 9.11 -4.76
CA HIS A 70 6.75 10.45 -4.95
C HIS A 70 5.74 11.52 -4.55
N GLU A 71 4.47 11.30 -4.88
CA GLU A 71 3.40 12.23 -4.50
C GLU A 71 3.32 12.38 -2.98
N LEU A 72 3.35 11.26 -2.27
CA LEU A 72 3.27 11.28 -0.82
C LEU A 72 4.48 11.97 -0.20
N ALA A 73 5.66 11.68 -0.72
CA ALA A 73 6.88 12.31 -0.22
C ALA A 73 6.86 13.82 -0.46
N SER A 74 6.39 14.24 -1.64
CA SER A 74 6.31 15.67 -1.97
C SER A 74 5.31 16.40 -1.09
N ALA A 75 4.27 15.71 -0.64
CA ALA A 75 3.28 16.30 0.24
C ALA A 75 3.71 16.27 1.71
N GLY A 76 4.92 15.81 2.01
CA GLY A 76 5.40 15.72 3.38
C GLY A 76 4.77 14.57 4.16
N ASN A 77 4.22 13.61 3.48
CA ASN A 77 3.54 12.50 4.12
C ASN A 77 4.50 11.33 4.27
N ALA A 78 4.85 10.99 5.50
CA ALA A 78 5.87 10.01 5.81
C ALA A 78 5.32 8.62 6.08
N ILE A 79 4.17 8.28 5.52
CA ILE A 79 3.59 6.96 5.73
C ILE A 79 4.57 5.89 5.23
N PRO A 80 4.85 4.85 6.04
CA PRO A 80 5.73 3.76 5.59
C PRO A 80 5.08 2.99 4.46
N ILE A 81 5.88 2.61 3.47
CA ILE A 81 5.38 1.93 2.27
C ILE A 81 6.09 0.59 2.11
N ILE A 82 5.29 -0.46 1.92
CA ILE A 82 5.76 -1.77 1.52
C ILE A 82 5.20 -2.02 0.13
N PHE A 83 6.10 -2.25 -0.83
CA PHE A 83 5.66 -2.50 -2.20
C PHE A 83 5.40 -3.98 -2.42
N ILE A 84 4.39 -4.28 -3.25
CA ILE A 84 4.24 -5.61 -3.82
C ILE A 84 4.55 -5.52 -5.30
N THR A 85 5.24 -6.53 -5.81
CA THR A 85 5.78 -6.50 -7.16
C THR A 85 5.57 -7.83 -7.85
N GLY A 86 5.24 -7.79 -9.13
CA GLY A 86 5.14 -8.97 -9.94
C GLY A 86 6.47 -9.36 -10.56
N HIS A 87 6.43 -10.37 -11.41
CA HIS A 87 7.62 -10.82 -12.12
C HIS A 87 8.18 -9.70 -12.98
N GLY A 88 9.51 -9.62 -13.02
CA GLY A 88 10.19 -8.68 -13.90
C GLY A 88 10.28 -7.27 -13.37
N ASP A 89 9.86 -7.03 -12.14
CA ASP A 89 9.83 -5.67 -11.59
C ASP A 89 11.02 -5.37 -10.70
N ILE A 90 12.13 -6.10 -10.85
CA ILE A 90 13.31 -5.90 -10.02
C ILE A 90 13.87 -4.47 -10.15
N PRO A 91 14.02 -3.90 -11.35
CA PRO A 91 14.50 -2.51 -11.43
C PRO A 91 13.59 -1.52 -10.74
N MET A 92 12.27 -1.72 -10.81
CA MET A 92 11.32 -0.85 -10.12
C MET A 92 11.43 -1.02 -8.61
N SER A 93 11.67 -2.25 -8.15
CA SER A 93 11.84 -2.51 -6.72
C SER A 93 13.07 -1.80 -6.17
N VAL A 94 14.16 -1.83 -6.92
CA VAL A 94 15.38 -1.12 -6.52
C VAL A 94 15.11 0.37 -6.42
N GLN A 95 14.41 0.92 -7.39
CA GLN A 95 14.06 2.35 -7.38
C GLN A 95 13.20 2.69 -6.17
N ALA A 96 12.23 1.83 -5.84
CA ALA A 96 11.36 2.05 -4.71
C ALA A 96 12.14 2.09 -3.40
N MET A 97 13.10 1.18 -3.24
CA MET A 97 13.92 1.14 -2.03
C MET A 97 14.79 2.38 -1.92
N LYS A 98 15.36 2.81 -3.03
CA LYS A 98 16.17 4.04 -3.04
C LYS A 98 15.35 5.27 -2.69
N SER A 99 14.05 5.24 -2.97
CA SER A 99 13.15 6.36 -2.67
C SER A 99 12.52 6.25 -1.28
N GLY A 100 12.95 5.30 -0.46
CA GLY A 100 12.57 5.25 0.94
C GLY A 100 11.52 4.22 1.31
N ALA A 101 11.17 3.28 0.43
CA ALA A 101 10.27 2.21 0.81
C ALA A 101 10.90 1.32 1.89
N ILE A 102 10.08 0.80 2.79
CA ILE A 102 10.56 -0.07 3.86
C ILE A 102 10.97 -1.42 3.30
N ASP A 103 10.18 -1.96 2.38
CA ASP A 103 10.43 -3.28 1.86
C ASP A 103 9.61 -3.46 0.59
N PHE A 104 9.83 -4.56 -0.11
CA PHE A 104 8.94 -4.98 -1.17
C PHE A 104 8.83 -6.49 -1.16
N LEU A 105 7.67 -6.99 -1.60
CA LEU A 105 7.35 -8.40 -1.56
C LEU A 105 6.92 -8.84 -2.96
N PRO A 106 7.37 -10.01 -3.41
CA PRO A 106 6.96 -10.48 -4.73
C PRO A 106 5.53 -11.02 -4.74
N LYS A 107 4.86 -10.83 -5.84
CA LYS A 107 3.58 -11.48 -6.14
C LYS A 107 3.85 -12.74 -6.94
N PRO A 108 2.92 -13.65 -6.96
CA PRO A 108 1.75 -13.75 -6.11
C PRO A 108 2.10 -14.36 -4.77
N PHE A 109 1.27 -14.10 -3.80
CA PHE A 109 1.40 -14.81 -2.54
C PHE A 109 0.73 -16.15 -2.75
N ARG A 110 1.54 -17.14 -2.84
CA ARG A 110 1.00 -18.48 -3.08
C ARG A 110 0.31 -18.98 -1.86
N ASP A 111 -0.82 -19.50 -2.07
CA ASP A 111 -1.50 -20.23 -1.02
C ASP A 111 -1.02 -21.68 -0.99
#